data_7d4129c6a41579caff6fc89dad99d2ef
#
_entry.id   7d4129c6a41579caff6fc89dad99d2ef
#
_cell.length_a   1.000
_cell.length_b   1.000
_cell.length_c   1.000
_cell.angle_alpha   90.00
_cell.angle_beta   90.00
_cell.angle_gamma   90.00
#
_symmetry.space_group_name_H-M   'P 1'
#
loop_
_entity.id
_entity.type
_entity.pdbx_description
1 polymer ?
#
loop_
_entity_poly.entity_id
_entity_poly.type
_entity_poly.pdbx_seq_one_letter_code
_entity_poly.pdbx_strand_id
1 'polypeptide(L)'
;YVLGLVGAGVALAPLGFRPLGYGLFLLYLSALLASYLAFGDRAASERLLHPFHSPVGLGFMGTLGILLVLHLRYPWPFRVLLGLLGGAVLLLSASRGGLLALALGGAGSVLFQRRGWLALGAVGAVLLLAGTLEVPIAERFFQTHLSGREGLWLAAYEVFQAHPLTGVGPYLLGDGLKGVLFGECFLFPFLEMRGVACPEALKPFGGLWVFAHNHLLQALGESGLLGALGLLLLVGGFLAGAWGDGLLFSLLLAFLAMGMVDNPFSVPSPFRGEVFFLAGGMALARGFQPPLALGLAGASALLLSLPFLYLATRPAPPPPSLLYAAIPPGEGVGVVRLSGQGYRAQVWLCQRGCRRLGWEWDGEKPIVFAFPKDLPPGRYELRLVLFSQHRLAKKPRYVLPFEVKP
;
A
#
# COMPACT_ATOMS: atom_id res chain seq x y z
N TYR A 1 11.36 -4.86 -13.93
CA TYR A 1 9.91 -4.91 -14.08
C TYR A 1 9.30 -3.53 -14.37
N VAL A 2 9.53 -2.51 -13.50
CA VAL A 2 9.02 -1.14 -13.71
C VAL A 2 9.42 -0.56 -15.07
N LEU A 3 10.70 -0.64 -15.44
CA LEU A 3 11.17 -0.17 -16.75
C LEU A 3 10.51 -0.91 -17.91
N GLY A 4 10.30 -2.23 -17.75
CA GLY A 4 9.57 -3.02 -18.74
C GLY A 4 8.13 -2.53 -18.92
N LEU A 5 7.45 -2.18 -17.82
CA LEU A 5 6.09 -1.61 -17.87
C LEU A 5 6.07 -0.22 -18.51
N VAL A 6 7.01 0.65 -18.18
CA VAL A 6 7.15 1.97 -18.82
C VAL A 6 7.42 1.82 -20.32
N GLY A 7 8.35 0.93 -20.70
CA GLY A 7 8.63 0.62 -22.11
C GLY A 7 7.42 0.05 -22.85
N ALA A 8 6.67 -0.86 -22.21
CA ALA A 8 5.42 -1.37 -22.76
C ALA A 8 4.37 -0.25 -22.93
N GLY A 9 4.28 0.68 -21.97
CA GLY A 9 3.44 1.87 -22.07
C GLY A 9 3.79 2.73 -23.28
N VAL A 10 5.08 2.97 -23.52
CA VAL A 10 5.55 3.67 -24.73
C VAL A 10 5.10 2.93 -26.00
N ALA A 11 5.30 1.62 -26.05
CA ALA A 11 4.91 0.79 -27.22
C ALA A 11 3.40 0.75 -27.44
N LEU A 12 2.60 0.73 -26.35
CA LEU A 12 1.14 0.67 -26.39
C LEU A 12 0.46 2.04 -26.53
N ALA A 13 1.21 3.14 -26.53
CA ALA A 13 0.66 4.49 -26.64
C ALA A 13 -0.31 4.71 -27.82
N PRO A 14 -0.13 4.08 -29.01
CA PRO A 14 -1.09 4.19 -30.10
C PRO A 14 -2.44 3.50 -29.83
N LEU A 15 -2.48 2.44 -29.00
CA LEU A 15 -3.71 1.66 -28.73
C LEU A 15 -4.65 2.37 -27.76
N GLY A 16 -4.08 3.20 -26.85
CA GLY A 16 -4.83 3.92 -25.84
C GLY A 16 -5.49 3.02 -24.79
N PHE A 17 -6.41 3.59 -24.00
CA PHE A 17 -7.00 2.95 -22.81
C PHE A 17 -8.37 2.30 -23.02
N ARG A 18 -8.88 2.18 -24.26
CA ARG A 18 -10.18 1.56 -24.47
C ARG A 18 -10.28 0.12 -23.95
N PRO A 19 -9.28 -0.77 -24.15
CA PRO A 19 -9.32 -2.13 -23.62
C PRO A 19 -9.44 -2.19 -22.09
N LEU A 20 -8.85 -1.22 -21.39
CA LEU A 20 -8.92 -1.12 -19.93
C LEU A 20 -10.37 -1.01 -19.44
N GLY A 21 -11.22 -0.24 -20.12
CA GLY A 21 -12.62 -0.11 -19.75
C GLY A 21 -13.40 -1.42 -19.84
N TYR A 22 -13.12 -2.25 -20.84
CA TYR A 22 -13.74 -3.59 -20.95
C TYR A 22 -13.24 -4.53 -19.83
N GLY A 23 -11.95 -4.47 -19.50
CA GLY A 23 -11.39 -5.22 -18.36
C GLY A 23 -12.00 -4.79 -17.02
N LEU A 24 -12.16 -3.50 -16.79
CA LEU A 24 -12.80 -2.97 -15.58
C LEU A 24 -14.27 -3.38 -15.49
N PHE A 25 -15.00 -3.39 -16.61
CA PHE A 25 -16.38 -3.86 -16.65
C PHE A 25 -16.49 -5.30 -16.15
N LEU A 26 -15.65 -6.20 -16.66
CA LEU A 26 -15.62 -7.61 -16.21
C LEU A 26 -15.22 -7.72 -14.74
N LEU A 27 -14.27 -6.91 -14.29
CA LEU A 27 -13.87 -6.86 -12.88
C LEU A 27 -15.05 -6.43 -11.98
N TYR A 28 -15.83 -5.44 -12.38
CA TYR A 28 -16.98 -4.98 -11.60
C TYR A 28 -18.05 -6.06 -11.49
N LEU A 29 -18.36 -6.73 -12.58
CA LEU A 29 -19.31 -7.84 -12.57
C LEU A 29 -18.83 -8.97 -11.66
N SER A 30 -17.54 -9.34 -11.75
CA SER A 30 -16.97 -10.39 -10.90
C SER A 30 -16.96 -10.00 -9.41
N ALA A 31 -16.71 -8.73 -9.07
CA ALA A 31 -16.73 -8.24 -7.69
C ALA A 31 -18.16 -8.25 -7.11
N LEU A 32 -19.15 -7.80 -7.89
CA LEU A 32 -20.54 -7.84 -7.47
C LEU A 32 -21.05 -9.27 -7.30
N LEU A 33 -20.72 -10.15 -8.25
CA LEU A 33 -21.07 -11.56 -8.16
C LEU A 33 -20.40 -12.25 -6.96
N ALA A 34 -19.10 -12.03 -6.74
CA ALA A 34 -18.39 -12.61 -5.60
C ALA A 34 -18.98 -12.14 -4.27
N SER A 35 -19.34 -10.85 -4.17
CA SER A 35 -19.99 -10.30 -2.98
C SER A 35 -21.37 -10.90 -2.75
N TYR A 36 -22.17 -11.06 -3.82
CA TYR A 36 -23.49 -11.70 -3.72
C TYR A 36 -23.38 -13.17 -3.30
N LEU A 37 -22.46 -13.93 -3.89
CA LEU A 37 -22.22 -15.33 -3.52
C LEU A 37 -21.73 -15.49 -2.08
N ALA A 38 -20.99 -14.51 -1.55
CA ALA A 38 -20.46 -14.54 -0.19
C ALA A 38 -21.49 -14.13 0.86
N PHE A 39 -22.34 -13.14 0.58
CA PHE A 39 -23.18 -12.46 1.55
C PHE A 39 -24.69 -12.61 1.30
N GLY A 40 -25.08 -13.07 0.09
CA GLY A 40 -26.49 -13.18 -0.30
C GLY A 40 -27.20 -11.83 -0.23
N ASP A 41 -28.36 -11.80 0.39
CA ASP A 41 -29.18 -10.58 0.53
C ASP A 41 -28.51 -9.45 1.32
N ARG A 42 -27.48 -9.76 2.09
CA ARG A 42 -26.68 -8.76 2.84
C ARG A 42 -25.57 -8.13 2.00
N ALA A 43 -25.39 -8.51 0.73
CA ALA A 43 -24.31 -7.99 -0.12
C ALA A 43 -24.32 -6.46 -0.27
N ALA A 44 -25.50 -5.82 -0.15
CA ALA A 44 -25.63 -4.35 -0.22
C ALA A 44 -25.24 -3.64 1.08
N SER A 45 -25.26 -4.34 2.23
CA SER A 45 -24.89 -3.80 3.54
C SER A 45 -23.43 -4.11 3.92
N GLU A 46 -22.79 -5.03 3.23
CA GLU A 46 -21.41 -5.43 3.45
C GLU A 46 -20.48 -4.78 2.42
N ARG A 47 -19.20 -4.59 2.78
CA ARG A 47 -18.21 -4.10 1.82
C ARG A 47 -17.99 -5.11 0.71
N LEU A 48 -17.82 -4.60 -0.52
CA LEU A 48 -17.50 -5.46 -1.66
C LEU A 48 -16.35 -6.41 -1.35
N LEU A 49 -16.55 -7.66 -1.70
CA LEU A 49 -15.59 -8.74 -1.58
C LEU A 49 -15.13 -9.20 -2.96
N HIS A 50 -13.82 -9.40 -3.11
CA HIS A 50 -13.25 -10.03 -4.30
C HIS A 50 -12.02 -10.85 -3.90
N PRO A 51 -11.79 -12.05 -4.50
CA PRO A 51 -10.68 -12.93 -4.11
C PRO A 51 -9.29 -12.28 -4.22
N PHE A 52 -9.11 -11.38 -5.20
CA PHE A 52 -7.80 -10.81 -5.53
C PHE A 52 -7.68 -9.31 -5.27
N HIS A 53 -8.76 -8.65 -4.86
CA HIS A 53 -8.74 -7.19 -4.64
C HIS A 53 -9.34 -6.81 -3.30
N SER A 54 -8.65 -5.93 -2.58
CA SER A 54 -9.20 -5.33 -1.39
C SER A 54 -10.37 -4.39 -1.74
N PRO A 55 -11.33 -4.18 -0.82
CA PRO A 55 -12.40 -3.20 -1.05
C PRO A 55 -11.87 -1.82 -1.43
N VAL A 56 -10.78 -1.37 -0.79
CA VAL A 56 -10.12 -0.09 -1.12
C VAL A 56 -9.63 -0.07 -2.57
N GLY A 57 -9.01 -1.17 -3.01
CA GLY A 57 -8.58 -1.35 -4.39
C GLY A 57 -9.74 -1.34 -5.39
N LEU A 58 -10.84 -2.04 -5.08
CA LEU A 58 -12.05 -2.05 -5.92
C LEU A 58 -12.65 -0.64 -6.08
N GLY A 59 -12.75 0.12 -4.99
CA GLY A 59 -13.24 1.50 -5.07
C GLY A 59 -12.35 2.40 -5.94
N PHE A 60 -11.03 2.22 -5.88
CA PHE A 60 -10.12 2.90 -6.80
C PHE A 60 -10.33 2.48 -8.26
N MET A 61 -10.57 1.18 -8.53
CA MET A 61 -10.92 0.72 -9.88
C MET A 61 -12.23 1.37 -10.35
N GLY A 62 -13.24 1.51 -9.46
CA GLY A 62 -14.47 2.25 -9.76
C GLY A 62 -14.19 3.68 -10.23
N THR A 63 -13.27 4.38 -9.55
CA THR A 63 -12.78 5.70 -9.95
C THR A 63 -12.18 5.68 -11.36
N LEU A 64 -11.32 4.73 -11.69
CA LEU A 64 -10.71 4.63 -13.02
C LEU A 64 -11.77 4.45 -14.10
N GLY A 65 -12.77 3.61 -13.88
CA GLY A 65 -13.88 3.44 -14.83
C GLY A 65 -14.66 4.73 -15.09
N ILE A 66 -14.97 5.49 -14.04
CA ILE A 66 -15.64 6.80 -14.18
C ILE A 66 -14.78 7.76 -15.00
N LEU A 67 -13.47 7.86 -14.71
CA LEU A 67 -12.56 8.73 -15.47
C LEU A 67 -12.48 8.30 -16.94
N LEU A 68 -12.43 6.99 -17.22
CA LEU A 68 -12.39 6.50 -18.60
C LEU A 68 -13.66 6.87 -19.40
N VAL A 69 -14.85 6.74 -18.81
CA VAL A 69 -16.11 7.08 -19.50
C VAL A 69 -16.27 8.58 -19.76
N LEU A 70 -15.61 9.43 -18.98
CA LEU A 70 -15.62 10.87 -19.20
C LEU A 70 -14.72 11.28 -20.38
N HIS A 71 -13.63 10.56 -20.61
CA HIS A 71 -12.63 10.92 -21.59
C HIS A 71 -12.70 10.11 -22.88
N LEU A 72 -13.10 8.85 -22.82
CA LEU A 72 -13.10 7.96 -23.97
C LEU A 72 -14.49 7.82 -24.60
N ARG A 73 -14.48 7.63 -25.91
CA ARG A 73 -15.70 7.38 -26.69
C ARG A 73 -15.97 5.88 -26.74
N TYR A 74 -16.83 5.40 -25.85
CA TYR A 74 -17.42 4.07 -25.91
C TYR A 74 -18.81 4.13 -26.57
N PRO A 75 -19.36 3.01 -27.06
CA PRO A 75 -20.77 2.92 -27.41
C PRO A 75 -21.64 3.38 -26.23
N TRP A 76 -22.67 4.15 -26.51
CA TRP A 76 -23.52 4.79 -25.47
C TRP A 76 -24.00 3.83 -24.38
N PRO A 77 -24.58 2.63 -24.69
CA PRO A 77 -25.06 1.75 -23.62
C PRO A 77 -23.91 1.26 -22.71
N PHE A 78 -22.78 0.89 -23.31
CA PHE A 78 -21.60 0.44 -22.56
C PHE A 78 -21.02 1.56 -21.69
N ARG A 79 -21.00 2.79 -22.21
CA ARG A 79 -20.51 3.97 -21.48
C ARG A 79 -21.33 4.23 -20.23
N VAL A 80 -22.67 4.19 -20.35
CA VAL A 80 -23.59 4.37 -19.21
C VAL A 80 -23.40 3.24 -18.21
N LEU A 81 -23.38 2.01 -18.68
CA LEU A 81 -23.24 0.83 -17.81
C LEU A 81 -21.91 0.80 -17.07
N LEU A 82 -20.79 1.09 -17.76
CA LEU A 82 -19.47 1.17 -17.12
C LEU A 82 -19.41 2.28 -16.07
N GLY A 83 -20.02 3.43 -16.34
CA GLY A 83 -20.10 4.55 -15.39
C GLY A 83 -20.94 4.21 -14.15
N LEU A 84 -22.12 3.62 -14.35
CA LEU A 84 -23.01 3.22 -13.25
C LEU A 84 -22.37 2.11 -12.38
N LEU A 85 -21.80 1.09 -13.01
CA LEU A 85 -21.10 0.02 -12.29
C LEU A 85 -19.86 0.56 -11.54
N GLY A 86 -19.09 1.46 -12.16
CA GLY A 86 -17.95 2.12 -11.50
C GLY A 86 -18.39 2.91 -10.28
N GLY A 87 -19.49 3.66 -10.37
CA GLY A 87 -20.11 4.38 -9.24
C GLY A 87 -20.60 3.43 -8.14
N ALA A 88 -21.30 2.36 -8.52
CA ALA A 88 -21.77 1.33 -7.59
C ALA A 88 -20.60 0.65 -6.85
N VAL A 89 -19.54 0.27 -7.57
CA VAL A 89 -18.34 -0.33 -6.98
C VAL A 89 -17.65 0.65 -6.04
N LEU A 90 -17.53 1.92 -6.40
CA LEU A 90 -16.96 2.95 -5.53
C LEU A 90 -17.80 3.12 -4.25
N LEU A 91 -19.11 3.20 -4.36
CA LEU A 91 -20.03 3.33 -3.23
C LEU A 91 -19.97 2.10 -2.32
N LEU A 92 -20.20 0.89 -2.87
CA LEU A 92 -20.24 -0.36 -2.09
C LEU A 92 -18.89 -0.80 -1.53
N SER A 93 -17.78 -0.31 -2.09
CA SER A 93 -16.46 -0.52 -1.49
C SER A 93 -16.20 0.35 -0.27
N ALA A 94 -16.97 1.43 -0.08
CA ALA A 94 -16.78 2.48 0.92
C ALA A 94 -15.33 2.99 0.95
N SER A 95 -14.75 3.24 -0.23
CA SER A 95 -13.35 3.62 -0.39
C SER A 95 -13.18 5.14 -0.38
N ARG A 96 -12.83 5.70 0.78
CA ARG A 96 -12.48 7.14 0.89
C ARG A 96 -11.30 7.51 -0.03
N GLY A 97 -10.30 6.61 -0.14
CA GLY A 97 -9.17 6.81 -1.05
C GLY A 97 -9.60 6.83 -2.53
N GLY A 98 -10.55 5.96 -2.93
CA GLY A 98 -11.13 6.00 -4.27
C GLY A 98 -11.89 7.30 -4.54
N LEU A 99 -12.63 7.81 -3.55
CA LEU A 99 -13.35 9.08 -3.68
C LEU A 99 -12.39 10.28 -3.79
N LEU A 100 -11.33 10.30 -2.98
CA LEU A 100 -10.25 11.31 -3.09
C LEU A 100 -9.58 11.25 -4.46
N ALA A 101 -9.30 10.05 -4.96
CA ALA A 101 -8.73 9.85 -6.28
C ALA A 101 -9.66 10.36 -7.40
N LEU A 102 -10.98 10.16 -7.27
CA LEU A 102 -11.97 10.69 -8.22
C LEU A 102 -12.02 12.22 -8.17
N ALA A 103 -11.96 12.80 -6.98
CA ALA A 103 -11.95 14.25 -6.81
C ALA A 103 -10.72 14.91 -7.44
N LEU A 104 -9.52 14.41 -7.12
CA LEU A 104 -8.27 14.99 -7.66
C LEU A 104 -8.06 14.66 -9.14
N GLY A 105 -8.39 13.45 -9.60
CA GLY A 105 -8.39 13.12 -11.02
C GLY A 105 -9.40 13.94 -11.82
N GLY A 106 -10.60 14.17 -11.27
CA GLY A 106 -11.62 15.04 -11.84
C GLY A 106 -11.17 16.50 -11.91
N ALA A 107 -10.58 17.02 -10.83
CA ALA A 107 -10.01 18.37 -10.80
C ALA A 107 -8.92 18.54 -11.87
N GLY A 108 -8.02 17.54 -12.01
CA GLY A 108 -7.04 17.54 -13.09
C GLY A 108 -7.67 17.54 -14.49
N SER A 109 -8.78 16.82 -14.65
CA SER A 109 -9.54 16.82 -15.89
C SER A 109 -10.14 18.19 -16.24
N VAL A 110 -10.59 18.95 -15.23
CA VAL A 110 -11.18 20.29 -15.43
C VAL A 110 -10.19 21.25 -16.11
N LEU A 111 -8.88 21.10 -15.83
CA LEU A 111 -7.83 21.95 -16.42
C LEU A 111 -7.79 21.86 -17.96
N PHE A 112 -8.18 20.72 -18.53
CA PHE A 112 -8.07 20.47 -19.97
C PHE A 112 -9.43 20.25 -20.66
N GLN A 113 -10.47 19.85 -19.90
CA GLN A 113 -11.77 19.50 -20.46
C GLN A 113 -12.91 19.91 -19.53
N ARG A 114 -13.94 20.58 -20.10
CA ARG A 114 -15.16 20.94 -19.32
C ARG A 114 -15.86 19.73 -18.69
N ARG A 115 -15.70 18.52 -19.25
CA ARG A 115 -16.28 17.28 -18.70
C ARG A 115 -15.68 16.87 -17.34
N GLY A 116 -14.55 17.41 -16.94
CA GLY A 116 -14.01 17.21 -15.59
C GLY A 116 -14.97 17.54 -14.46
N TRP A 117 -15.86 18.53 -14.67
CA TRP A 117 -16.92 18.86 -13.72
C TRP A 117 -17.88 17.70 -13.45
N LEU A 118 -18.09 16.81 -14.42
CA LEU A 118 -18.91 15.61 -14.23
C LEU A 118 -18.26 14.62 -13.25
N ALA A 119 -16.92 14.53 -13.19
CA ALA A 119 -16.23 13.72 -12.18
C ALA A 119 -16.45 14.30 -10.77
N LEU A 120 -16.37 15.63 -10.61
CA LEU A 120 -16.68 16.29 -9.34
C LEU A 120 -18.15 16.14 -8.96
N GLY A 121 -19.05 16.21 -9.95
CA GLY A 121 -20.47 15.89 -9.77
C GLY A 121 -20.70 14.45 -9.33
N ALA A 122 -19.95 13.50 -9.87
CA ALA A 122 -19.99 12.10 -9.43
C ALA A 122 -19.51 11.91 -7.98
N VAL A 123 -18.50 12.68 -7.52
CA VAL A 123 -18.11 12.71 -6.10
C VAL A 123 -19.28 13.17 -5.24
N GLY A 124 -19.92 14.28 -5.61
CA GLY A 124 -21.11 14.79 -4.91
C GLY A 124 -22.26 13.78 -4.90
N ALA A 125 -22.52 13.11 -6.01
CA ALA A 125 -23.55 12.09 -6.10
C ALA A 125 -23.27 10.89 -5.20
N VAL A 126 -22.02 10.40 -5.16
CA VAL A 126 -21.63 9.30 -4.25
C VAL A 126 -21.80 9.70 -2.80
N LEU A 127 -21.39 10.92 -2.41
CA LEU A 127 -21.56 11.42 -1.04
C LEU A 127 -23.03 11.64 -0.67
N LEU A 128 -23.83 12.17 -1.59
CA LEU A 128 -25.27 12.34 -1.38
C LEU A 128 -25.94 10.97 -1.19
N LEU A 129 -25.69 10.03 -2.08
CA LEU A 129 -26.22 8.66 -1.94
C LEU A 129 -25.75 8.01 -0.65
N ALA A 130 -24.48 8.15 -0.27
CA ALA A 130 -23.96 7.63 0.99
C ALA A 130 -24.65 8.26 2.21
N GLY A 131 -24.98 9.54 2.16
CA GLY A 131 -25.70 10.24 3.23
C GLY A 131 -27.18 9.93 3.31
N THR A 132 -27.81 9.50 2.19
CA THR A 132 -29.24 9.15 2.15
C THR A 132 -29.52 7.66 2.34
N LEU A 133 -28.53 6.81 2.05
CA LEU A 133 -28.64 5.37 2.27
C LEU A 133 -28.36 5.06 3.75
N GLU A 134 -29.36 4.61 4.48
CA GLU A 134 -29.22 4.18 5.87
C GLU A 134 -28.55 2.78 5.98
N VAL A 135 -27.38 2.65 5.34
CA VAL A 135 -26.59 1.41 5.39
C VAL A 135 -25.26 1.67 6.09
N PRO A 136 -24.85 0.76 7.01
CA PRO A 136 -23.64 0.94 7.83
C PRO A 136 -22.35 1.17 7.00
N ILE A 137 -22.31 0.62 5.79
CA ILE A 137 -21.17 0.79 4.89
C ILE A 137 -21.00 2.24 4.43
N ALA A 138 -22.09 2.99 4.25
CA ALA A 138 -22.07 4.38 3.78
C ALA A 138 -21.50 5.33 4.84
N GLU A 139 -21.69 5.05 6.14
CA GLU A 139 -21.14 5.83 7.25
C GLU A 139 -19.61 5.94 7.20
N ARG A 140 -18.93 4.96 6.59
CA ARG A 140 -17.47 4.97 6.47
C ARG A 140 -16.93 6.15 5.67
N PHE A 141 -17.70 6.73 4.77
CA PHE A 141 -17.27 7.91 4.03
C PHE A 141 -17.11 9.14 4.94
N PHE A 142 -17.86 9.19 6.03
CA PHE A 142 -17.90 10.31 6.98
C PHE A 142 -17.02 10.10 8.23
N GLN A 143 -16.40 8.91 8.38
CA GLN A 143 -15.49 8.64 9.48
C GLN A 143 -14.19 9.45 9.34
N THR A 144 -13.76 10.12 10.42
CA THR A 144 -12.57 10.98 10.43
C THR A 144 -11.27 10.23 10.72
N HIS A 145 -11.33 9.04 11.36
CA HIS A 145 -10.13 8.27 11.68
C HIS A 145 -9.47 7.63 10.44
N LEU A 146 -8.16 7.46 10.47
CA LEU A 146 -7.37 6.89 9.36
C LEU A 146 -7.33 5.35 9.36
N SER A 147 -8.23 4.69 10.09
CA SER A 147 -8.35 3.22 10.15
C SER A 147 -7.08 2.52 10.65
N GLY A 148 -6.36 3.12 11.61
CA GLY A 148 -5.15 2.56 12.20
C GLY A 148 -3.88 2.72 11.36
N ARG A 149 -3.93 3.49 10.28
CA ARG A 149 -2.77 3.72 9.41
C ARG A 149 -1.71 4.60 10.07
N GLU A 150 -2.08 5.38 11.07
CA GLU A 150 -1.19 6.27 11.81
C GLU A 150 0.00 5.50 12.40
N GLY A 151 -0.26 4.33 12.99
CA GLY A 151 0.79 3.46 13.53
C GLY A 151 1.73 2.92 12.45
N LEU A 152 1.19 2.57 11.28
CA LEU A 152 1.99 2.12 10.14
C LEU A 152 2.86 3.25 9.57
N TRP A 153 2.30 4.46 9.49
CA TRP A 153 3.04 5.64 8.99
C TRP A 153 4.17 6.01 9.93
N LEU A 154 3.91 6.02 11.23
CA LEU A 154 4.94 6.27 12.24
C LEU A 154 6.05 5.23 12.16
N ALA A 155 5.71 3.94 12.13
CA ALA A 155 6.68 2.86 12.02
C ALA A 155 7.51 2.94 10.71
N ALA A 156 6.88 3.26 9.58
CA ALA A 156 7.57 3.47 8.31
C ALA A 156 8.53 4.65 8.36
N TYR A 157 8.11 5.75 8.98
CA TYR A 157 8.96 6.93 9.18
C TYR A 157 10.17 6.64 10.09
N GLU A 158 9.98 5.90 11.17
CA GLU A 158 11.08 5.47 12.04
C GLU A 158 12.07 4.57 11.30
N VAL A 159 11.59 3.67 10.41
CA VAL A 159 12.47 2.88 9.51
C VAL A 159 13.28 3.80 8.60
N PHE A 160 12.64 4.80 8.01
CA PHE A 160 13.34 5.79 7.18
C PHE A 160 14.40 6.57 7.98
N GLN A 161 14.08 7.05 9.18
CA GLN A 161 15.04 7.78 10.02
C GLN A 161 16.30 6.97 10.33
N ALA A 162 16.18 5.65 10.47
CA ALA A 162 17.36 4.80 10.69
C ALA A 162 18.23 4.64 9.44
N HIS A 163 17.65 4.72 8.26
CA HIS A 163 18.34 4.46 7.00
C HIS A 163 17.97 5.50 5.93
N PRO A 164 18.28 6.80 6.17
CA PRO A 164 17.70 7.90 5.41
C PRO A 164 18.14 7.92 3.94
N LEU A 165 19.34 7.45 3.61
CA LEU A 165 19.85 7.52 2.23
C LEU A 165 19.38 6.38 1.35
N THR A 166 19.37 5.15 1.86
CA THR A 166 19.16 3.93 1.07
C THR A 166 17.92 3.14 1.45
N GLY A 167 17.27 3.48 2.58
CA GLY A 167 16.22 2.65 3.15
C GLY A 167 16.72 1.27 3.59
N VAL A 168 15.79 0.36 3.82
CA VAL A 168 16.08 -1.02 4.27
C VAL A 168 16.17 -2.03 3.13
N GLY A 169 15.81 -1.65 1.92
CA GLY A 169 15.76 -2.51 0.75
C GLY A 169 14.33 -2.81 0.28
N PRO A 170 14.19 -3.31 -0.97
CA PRO A 170 12.88 -3.60 -1.55
C PRO A 170 12.13 -4.66 -0.76
N TYR A 171 10.88 -4.38 -0.45
CA TYR A 171 9.97 -5.27 0.32
C TYR A 171 10.44 -5.62 1.74
N LEU A 172 11.46 -4.95 2.29
CA LEU A 172 11.93 -5.17 3.66
C LEU A 172 11.25 -4.25 4.68
N LEU A 173 10.61 -3.18 4.23
CA LEU A 173 9.83 -2.31 5.13
C LEU A 173 8.77 -3.10 5.89
N GLY A 174 8.07 -4.01 5.21
CA GLY A 174 7.05 -4.84 5.82
C GLY A 174 7.53 -5.66 7.02
N ASP A 175 8.80 -6.06 7.05
CA ASP A 175 9.37 -6.73 8.22
C ASP A 175 9.40 -5.81 9.45
N GLY A 176 9.62 -4.51 9.27
CA GLY A 176 9.53 -3.51 10.33
C GLY A 176 8.10 -3.15 10.74
N LEU A 177 7.14 -3.41 9.86
CA LEU A 177 5.71 -3.11 10.10
C LEU A 177 4.91 -4.31 10.64
N LYS A 178 5.44 -5.53 10.57
CA LYS A 178 4.75 -6.77 11.00
C LYS A 178 4.20 -6.71 12.42
N GLY A 179 4.90 -6.00 13.31
CA GLY A 179 4.47 -5.86 14.69
C GLY A 179 3.22 -5.00 14.88
N VAL A 180 2.91 -4.13 13.92
CA VAL A 180 1.72 -3.26 13.95
C VAL A 180 0.48 -4.01 13.47
N LEU A 181 0.68 -5.03 12.62
CA LEU A 181 -0.38 -5.79 11.98
C LEU A 181 -0.44 -7.20 12.57
N PHE A 182 -1.64 -7.62 12.93
CA PHE A 182 -1.90 -8.93 13.53
C PHE A 182 -2.22 -9.94 12.45
N GLY A 183 -1.53 -11.05 12.42
CA GLY A 183 -1.76 -12.15 11.49
C GLY A 183 -0.46 -12.72 10.93
N GLU A 184 -0.42 -14.03 10.75
CA GLU A 184 0.75 -14.72 10.21
C GLU A 184 0.76 -14.74 8.69
N CYS A 185 -0.41 -14.58 8.05
CA CYS A 185 -0.62 -14.73 6.63
C CYS A 185 -1.36 -13.55 6.01
N PHE A 186 -0.66 -12.45 5.79
CA PHE A 186 -1.22 -11.27 5.13
C PHE A 186 -1.57 -11.47 3.64
N LEU A 187 -1.14 -12.57 3.05
CA LEU A 187 -1.35 -12.86 1.63
C LEU A 187 -2.82 -13.11 1.28
N PHE A 188 -3.58 -13.66 2.22
CA PHE A 188 -4.96 -14.09 1.96
C PHE A 188 -5.86 -13.81 3.17
N PRO A 189 -6.11 -12.53 3.52
CA PRO A 189 -7.02 -12.18 4.63
C PRO A 189 -8.38 -12.86 4.49
N PHE A 190 -8.82 -13.07 3.26
CA PHE A 190 -10.05 -13.77 2.93
C PHE A 190 -10.04 -15.25 3.34
N LEU A 191 -8.90 -15.92 3.20
CA LEU A 191 -8.75 -17.32 3.61
C LEU A 191 -8.69 -17.44 5.13
N GLU A 192 -7.99 -16.52 5.80
CA GLU A 192 -7.93 -16.46 7.26
C GLU A 192 -9.32 -16.19 7.88
N MET A 193 -10.11 -15.28 7.31
CA MET A 193 -11.51 -15.05 7.72
C MET A 193 -12.39 -16.29 7.55
N ARG A 194 -12.02 -17.22 6.68
CA ARG A 194 -12.70 -18.50 6.48
C ARG A 194 -12.09 -19.65 7.29
N GLY A 195 -11.20 -19.36 8.23
CA GLY A 195 -10.56 -20.36 9.08
C GLY A 195 -9.49 -21.20 8.40
N VAL A 196 -9.02 -20.80 7.20
CA VAL A 196 -7.92 -21.47 6.52
C VAL A 196 -6.61 -20.99 7.14
N ALA A 197 -5.88 -21.90 7.79
CA ALA A 197 -4.59 -21.60 8.40
C ALA A 197 -3.55 -21.16 7.36
N CYS A 198 -2.68 -20.23 7.75
CA CYS A 198 -1.55 -19.81 6.91
C CYS A 198 -0.60 -20.98 6.64
N PRO A 199 -0.35 -21.37 5.38
CA PRO A 199 0.62 -22.38 5.06
C PRO A 199 2.02 -22.02 5.58
N GLU A 200 2.71 -22.96 6.21
CA GLU A 200 4.05 -22.76 6.79
C GLU A 200 5.05 -22.18 5.77
N ALA A 201 4.96 -22.64 4.51
CA ALA A 201 5.82 -22.17 3.42
C ALA A 201 5.62 -20.66 3.10
N LEU A 202 4.46 -20.07 3.41
CA LEU A 202 4.16 -18.68 3.13
C LEU A 202 4.46 -17.74 4.30
N LYS A 203 4.55 -18.24 5.53
CA LYS A 203 4.86 -17.45 6.74
C LYS A 203 6.14 -16.60 6.61
N PRO A 204 7.26 -17.10 6.04
CA PRO A 204 8.47 -16.31 5.86
C PRO A 204 8.27 -15.09 4.93
N PHE A 205 7.31 -15.16 4.03
CA PHE A 205 7.03 -14.11 3.04
C PHE A 205 5.97 -13.11 3.49
N GLY A 206 5.36 -13.30 4.66
CA GLY A 206 4.30 -12.44 5.17
C GLY A 206 4.64 -10.94 5.19
N GLY A 207 5.91 -10.58 5.41
CA GLY A 207 6.37 -9.19 5.37
C GLY A 207 6.34 -8.54 3.99
N LEU A 208 6.38 -9.31 2.91
CA LEU A 208 6.38 -8.77 1.54
C LEU A 208 5.08 -8.02 1.20
N TRP A 209 3.99 -8.33 1.90
CA TRP A 209 2.66 -7.80 1.63
C TRP A 209 2.19 -6.78 2.67
N VAL A 210 3.05 -6.48 3.63
CA VAL A 210 2.79 -5.46 4.64
C VAL A 210 3.30 -4.13 4.14
N PHE A 211 2.39 -3.21 3.87
CA PHE A 211 2.69 -1.90 3.31
C PHE A 211 2.36 -0.78 4.31
N ALA A 212 3.05 0.35 4.15
CA ALA A 212 2.76 1.56 4.93
C ALA A 212 1.38 2.16 4.63
N HIS A 213 0.69 1.73 3.59
CA HIS A 213 -0.52 2.40 3.06
C HIS A 213 -0.32 3.91 2.83
N ASN A 214 0.87 4.27 2.42
CA ASN A 214 1.28 5.57 1.92
C ASN A 214 2.53 5.34 1.06
N HIS A 215 2.41 5.59 -0.23
CA HIS A 215 3.46 5.20 -1.17
C HIS A 215 4.76 5.99 -0.99
N LEU A 216 4.69 7.26 -0.57
CA LEU A 216 5.88 8.05 -0.29
C LEU A 216 6.64 7.49 0.93
N LEU A 217 5.94 7.20 2.02
CA LEU A 217 6.55 6.58 3.20
C LEU A 217 7.09 5.18 2.89
N GLN A 218 6.39 4.41 2.04
CA GLN A 218 6.90 3.14 1.54
C GLN A 218 8.22 3.32 0.80
N ALA A 219 8.28 4.25 -0.16
CA ALA A 219 9.48 4.52 -0.93
C ALA A 219 10.64 5.03 -0.06
N LEU A 220 10.35 5.93 0.88
CA LEU A 220 11.35 6.42 1.84
C LEU A 220 11.87 5.30 2.75
N GLY A 221 10.99 4.44 3.26
CA GLY A 221 11.41 3.33 4.12
C GLY A 221 12.20 2.25 3.37
N GLU A 222 11.83 1.93 2.13
CA GLU A 222 12.49 0.88 1.34
C GLU A 222 13.74 1.33 0.60
N SER A 223 13.74 2.55 0.06
CA SER A 223 14.80 3.04 -0.84
C SER A 223 15.45 4.34 -0.40
N GLY A 224 15.05 4.89 0.73
CA GLY A 224 15.57 6.14 1.28
C GLY A 224 15.35 7.35 0.38
N LEU A 225 16.10 8.41 0.64
CA LEU A 225 16.02 9.65 -0.17
C LEU A 225 16.41 9.43 -1.63
N LEU A 226 17.40 8.58 -1.90
CA LEU A 226 17.86 8.32 -3.28
C LEU A 226 16.73 7.69 -4.12
N GLY A 227 16.09 6.65 -3.62
CA GLY A 227 14.99 6.01 -4.33
C GLY A 227 13.74 6.89 -4.39
N ALA A 228 13.44 7.63 -3.33
CA ALA A 228 12.33 8.58 -3.33
C ALA A 228 12.53 9.69 -4.37
N LEU A 229 13.74 10.24 -4.51
CA LEU A 229 14.07 11.20 -5.58
C LEU A 229 13.90 10.58 -6.96
N GLY A 230 14.34 9.33 -7.16
CA GLY A 230 14.13 8.60 -8.41
C GLY A 230 12.65 8.42 -8.75
N LEU A 231 11.83 8.08 -7.73
CA LEU A 231 10.38 8.00 -7.90
C LEU A 231 9.75 9.35 -8.24
N LEU A 232 10.15 10.40 -7.52
CA LEU A 232 9.64 11.76 -7.78
C LEU A 232 10.01 12.27 -9.17
N LEU A 233 11.23 12.00 -9.63
CA LEU A 233 11.66 12.32 -10.98
C LEU A 233 10.83 11.58 -12.03
N LEU A 234 10.58 10.28 -11.82
CA LEU A 234 9.77 9.47 -12.72
C LEU A 234 8.33 9.96 -12.78
N VAL A 235 7.70 10.17 -11.62
CA VAL A 235 6.32 10.68 -11.51
C VAL A 235 6.20 12.09 -12.07
N GLY A 236 7.18 12.97 -11.79
CA GLY A 236 7.25 14.31 -12.37
C GLY A 236 7.33 14.28 -13.88
N GLY A 237 8.16 13.38 -14.42
CA GLY A 237 8.26 13.11 -15.85
C GLY A 237 6.93 12.64 -16.45
N PHE A 238 6.23 11.72 -15.78
CA PHE A 238 4.89 11.25 -16.20
C PHE A 238 3.87 12.39 -16.24
N LEU A 239 3.80 13.21 -15.19
CA LEU A 239 2.88 14.35 -15.14
C LEU A 239 3.20 15.39 -16.20
N ALA A 240 4.49 15.72 -16.37
CA ALA A 240 4.92 16.65 -17.40
C ALA A 240 4.61 16.12 -18.80
N GLY A 241 4.85 14.83 -19.05
CA GLY A 241 4.52 14.18 -20.32
C GLY A 241 3.02 14.06 -20.59
N ALA A 242 2.22 13.98 -19.53
CA ALA A 242 0.75 13.96 -19.63
C ALA A 242 0.14 15.36 -19.77
N TRP A 243 0.94 16.44 -19.64
CA TRP A 243 0.41 17.80 -19.71
C TRP A 243 -0.26 18.05 -21.08
N GLY A 244 -1.53 18.47 -21.04
CA GLY A 244 -2.37 18.62 -22.24
C GLY A 244 -3.19 17.38 -22.62
N ASP A 245 -2.87 16.19 -22.12
CA ASP A 245 -3.70 14.99 -22.26
C ASP A 245 -4.59 14.81 -21.01
N GLY A 246 -5.82 15.28 -21.11
CA GLY A 246 -6.76 15.30 -19.97
C GLY A 246 -6.99 13.91 -19.36
N LEU A 247 -6.97 12.82 -20.14
CA LEU A 247 -7.14 11.47 -19.61
C LEU A 247 -5.91 11.02 -18.83
N LEU A 248 -4.73 11.08 -19.45
CA LEU A 248 -3.49 10.64 -18.82
C LEU A 248 -3.21 11.43 -17.54
N PHE A 249 -3.36 12.76 -17.61
CA PHE A 249 -3.17 13.62 -16.45
C PHE A 249 -4.13 13.29 -15.31
N SER A 250 -5.43 13.10 -15.63
CA SER A 250 -6.44 12.70 -14.65
C SER A 250 -6.15 11.34 -14.01
N LEU A 251 -5.77 10.35 -14.81
CA LEU A 251 -5.42 9.02 -14.31
C LEU A 251 -4.21 9.10 -13.37
N LEU A 252 -3.14 9.78 -13.78
CA LEU A 252 -1.93 9.91 -12.96
C LEU A 252 -2.21 10.65 -11.65
N LEU A 253 -3.00 11.73 -11.67
CA LEU A 253 -3.41 12.43 -10.44
C LEU A 253 -4.27 11.54 -9.54
N ALA A 254 -5.19 10.75 -10.10
CA ALA A 254 -5.99 9.80 -9.32
C ALA A 254 -5.10 8.74 -8.65
N PHE A 255 -4.09 8.23 -9.34
CA PHE A 255 -3.10 7.33 -8.76
C PHE A 255 -2.28 7.99 -7.64
N LEU A 256 -1.83 9.24 -7.83
CA LEU A 256 -1.10 9.97 -6.81
C LEU A 256 -1.96 10.23 -5.56
N ALA A 257 -3.20 10.63 -5.75
CA ALA A 257 -4.15 10.81 -4.66
C ALA A 257 -4.36 9.52 -3.87
N MET A 258 -4.52 8.41 -4.58
CA MET A 258 -4.61 7.10 -3.95
C MET A 258 -3.31 6.71 -3.23
N GLY A 259 -2.15 7.09 -3.77
CA GLY A 259 -0.82 6.87 -3.19
C GLY A 259 -0.60 7.54 -1.84
N MET A 260 -1.38 8.57 -1.51
CA MET A 260 -1.34 9.22 -0.18
C MET A 260 -1.95 8.34 0.92
N VAL A 261 -2.84 7.42 0.56
CA VAL A 261 -3.62 6.63 1.52
C VAL A 261 -3.57 5.12 1.28
N ASP A 262 -2.86 4.67 0.24
CA ASP A 262 -2.60 3.25 -0.08
C ASP A 262 -1.32 3.13 -0.91
N ASN A 263 -1.00 1.93 -1.38
CA ASN A 263 0.19 1.63 -2.19
C ASN A 263 -0.19 1.19 -3.62
N PRO A 264 -0.78 2.08 -4.44
CA PRO A 264 -1.24 1.70 -5.78
C PRO A 264 -0.11 1.46 -6.79
N PHE A 265 1.13 1.92 -6.52
CA PHE A 265 2.28 1.79 -7.42
C PHE A 265 3.15 0.56 -7.13
N SER A 266 2.85 -0.19 -6.05
CA SER A 266 3.58 -1.42 -5.76
C SER A 266 3.39 -2.42 -6.88
N VAL A 267 4.48 -2.98 -7.39
CA VAL A 267 4.51 -3.98 -8.47
C VAL A 267 5.48 -5.11 -8.10
N PRO A 268 5.18 -6.36 -8.46
CA PRO A 268 3.97 -6.79 -9.18
C PRO A 268 2.71 -6.60 -8.35
N SER A 269 1.62 -6.24 -8.99
CA SER A 269 0.32 -6.07 -8.35
C SER A 269 -0.76 -6.83 -9.13
N PRO A 270 -1.94 -7.08 -8.56
CA PRO A 270 -3.02 -7.69 -9.33
C PRO A 270 -3.55 -6.81 -10.47
N PHE A 271 -3.01 -5.62 -10.72
CA PHE A 271 -3.46 -4.75 -11.82
C PHE A 271 -3.03 -3.28 -11.68
N ARG A 272 -3.05 -2.71 -10.46
CA ARG A 272 -2.99 -1.24 -10.24
C ARG A 272 -1.65 -0.63 -10.63
N GLY A 273 -0.57 -1.18 -10.11
CA GLY A 273 0.78 -0.66 -10.37
C GLY A 273 1.15 -0.76 -11.85
N GLU A 274 0.72 -1.83 -12.50
CA GLU A 274 0.91 -2.05 -13.93
C GLU A 274 0.26 -0.95 -14.76
N VAL A 275 -1.01 -0.63 -14.48
CA VAL A 275 -1.75 0.46 -15.16
C VAL A 275 -1.07 1.81 -14.95
N PHE A 276 -0.57 2.08 -13.74
CA PHE A 276 0.15 3.33 -13.46
C PHE A 276 1.41 3.49 -14.32
N PHE A 277 2.27 2.47 -14.35
CA PHE A 277 3.52 2.55 -15.12
C PHE A 277 3.29 2.50 -16.64
N LEU A 278 2.26 1.78 -17.10
CA LEU A 278 1.84 1.82 -18.50
C LEU A 278 1.35 3.23 -18.87
N ALA A 279 0.49 3.84 -18.05
CA ALA A 279 0.01 5.20 -18.26
C ALA A 279 1.16 6.22 -18.28
N GLY A 280 2.12 6.06 -17.35
CA GLY A 280 3.33 6.87 -17.31
C GLY A 280 4.18 6.74 -18.56
N GLY A 281 4.38 5.51 -19.06
CA GLY A 281 5.08 5.26 -20.32
C GLY A 281 4.39 5.92 -21.53
N MET A 282 3.06 5.82 -21.61
CA MET A 282 2.27 6.51 -22.63
C MET A 282 2.42 8.04 -22.55
N ALA A 283 2.46 8.58 -21.32
CA ALA A 283 2.65 10.01 -21.08
C ALA A 283 4.03 10.48 -21.57
N LEU A 284 5.09 9.74 -21.24
CA LEU A 284 6.44 10.04 -21.74
C LEU A 284 6.51 10.02 -23.27
N ALA A 285 5.89 9.02 -23.90
CA ALA A 285 5.89 8.88 -25.36
C ALA A 285 5.15 10.03 -26.08
N ARG A 286 4.13 10.61 -25.44
CA ARG A 286 3.33 11.70 -26.04
C ARG A 286 3.91 13.08 -25.75
N GLY A 287 4.50 13.26 -24.57
CA GLY A 287 4.94 14.59 -24.10
C GLY A 287 6.40 14.92 -24.40
N PHE A 288 7.23 13.93 -24.69
CA PHE A 288 8.66 14.16 -24.86
C PHE A 288 9.23 13.57 -26.15
N GLN A 289 10.26 14.22 -26.66
CA GLN A 289 11.14 13.62 -27.66
C GLN A 289 11.78 12.34 -27.11
N PRO A 290 11.94 11.28 -27.93
CA PRO A 290 12.44 9.99 -27.46
C PRO A 290 13.76 10.06 -26.66
N PRO A 291 14.79 10.87 -27.02
CA PRO A 291 16.01 10.95 -26.20
C PRO A 291 15.75 11.49 -24.79
N LEU A 292 14.88 12.50 -24.66
CA LEU A 292 14.55 13.06 -23.34
C LEU A 292 13.73 12.09 -22.50
N ALA A 293 12.75 11.42 -23.11
CA ALA A 293 11.96 10.38 -22.42
C ALA A 293 12.86 9.25 -21.90
N LEU A 294 13.80 8.77 -22.72
CA LEU A 294 14.77 7.75 -22.33
C LEU A 294 15.73 8.26 -21.24
N GLY A 295 16.17 9.52 -21.33
CA GLY A 295 17.02 10.16 -20.32
C GLY A 295 16.33 10.24 -18.96
N LEU A 296 15.07 10.69 -18.91
CA LEU A 296 14.27 10.75 -17.68
C LEU A 296 14.04 9.35 -17.09
N ALA A 297 13.63 8.38 -17.90
CA ALA A 297 13.42 7.02 -17.46
C ALA A 297 14.73 6.39 -16.96
N GLY A 298 15.85 6.60 -17.67
CA GLY A 298 17.17 6.09 -17.30
C GLY A 298 17.71 6.71 -16.00
N ALA A 299 17.60 8.02 -15.82
CA ALA A 299 18.01 8.72 -14.60
C ALA A 299 17.17 8.26 -13.40
N SER A 300 15.84 8.13 -13.57
CA SER A 300 14.96 7.62 -12.54
C SER A 300 15.30 6.18 -12.17
N ALA A 301 15.53 5.32 -13.16
CA ALA A 301 15.93 3.94 -12.96
C ALA A 301 17.25 3.81 -12.22
N LEU A 302 18.23 4.64 -12.56
CA LEU A 302 19.52 4.68 -11.87
C LEU A 302 19.31 5.02 -10.38
N LEU A 303 18.61 6.13 -10.09
CA LEU A 303 18.34 6.57 -8.72
C LEU A 303 17.55 5.52 -7.93
N LEU A 304 16.56 4.89 -8.53
CA LEU A 304 15.79 3.81 -7.91
C LEU A 304 16.63 2.54 -7.66
N SER A 305 17.63 2.27 -8.51
CA SER A 305 18.46 1.06 -8.42
C SER A 305 19.65 1.22 -7.48
N LEU A 306 20.20 2.43 -7.33
CA LEU A 306 21.39 2.70 -6.50
C LEU A 306 21.25 2.17 -5.06
N PRO A 307 20.17 2.41 -4.32
CA PRO A 307 20.01 1.87 -2.98
C PRO A 307 20.09 0.34 -2.95
N PHE A 308 19.49 -0.32 -3.93
CA PHE A 308 19.42 -1.77 -4.01
C PHE A 308 20.76 -2.38 -4.39
N LEU A 309 21.47 -1.78 -5.32
CA LEU A 309 22.84 -2.19 -5.69
C LEU A 309 23.78 -2.05 -4.50
N TYR A 310 23.70 -0.93 -3.78
CA TYR A 310 24.47 -0.72 -2.57
C TYR A 310 24.18 -1.77 -1.50
N LEU A 311 22.90 -2.08 -1.26
CA LEU A 311 22.53 -3.09 -0.27
C LEU A 311 22.90 -4.52 -0.73
N ALA A 312 22.82 -4.82 -2.03
CA ALA A 312 23.18 -6.12 -2.58
C ALA A 312 24.68 -6.44 -2.53
N THR A 313 25.52 -5.40 -2.57
CA THR A 313 26.98 -5.56 -2.50
C THR A 313 27.51 -5.74 -1.06
N ARG A 314 26.66 -5.52 -0.05
CA ARG A 314 27.05 -5.70 1.34
C ARG A 314 26.96 -7.17 1.75
N PRO A 315 27.92 -7.68 2.55
CA PRO A 315 27.81 -9.02 3.10
C PRO A 315 26.61 -9.10 4.08
N ALA A 316 25.95 -10.26 4.09
CA ALA A 316 24.89 -10.51 5.06
C ALA A 316 25.46 -10.44 6.49
N PRO A 317 24.85 -9.66 7.40
CA PRO A 317 25.29 -9.63 8.78
C PRO A 317 25.10 -11.01 9.42
N PRO A 318 25.95 -11.39 10.39
CA PRO A 318 25.77 -12.63 11.13
C PRO A 318 24.43 -12.60 11.89
N PRO A 319 23.76 -13.74 12.08
CA PRO A 319 22.50 -13.77 12.80
C PRO A 319 22.69 -13.27 14.23
N PRO A 320 21.85 -12.36 14.71
CA PRO A 320 21.95 -11.89 16.10
C PRO A 320 21.56 -13.02 17.04
N SER A 321 22.11 -13.00 18.24
CA SER A 321 21.72 -13.88 19.35
C SER A 321 21.19 -13.07 20.52
N LEU A 322 20.22 -13.64 21.24
CA LEU A 322 19.72 -13.04 22.48
C LEU A 322 20.76 -13.22 23.58
N LEU A 323 21.35 -12.13 24.04
CA LEU A 323 22.32 -12.14 25.11
C LEU A 323 21.67 -12.07 26.49
N TYR A 324 20.62 -11.26 26.60
CA TYR A 324 20.00 -10.98 27.87
C TYR A 324 18.58 -10.43 27.69
N ALA A 325 17.66 -10.83 28.56
CA ALA A 325 16.33 -10.24 28.69
C ALA A 325 15.94 -10.16 30.16
N ALA A 326 15.71 -8.94 30.66
CA ALA A 326 15.10 -8.72 31.97
C ALA A 326 13.70 -8.18 31.76
N ILE A 327 12.74 -8.91 32.28
CA ILE A 327 11.32 -8.58 32.22
C ILE A 327 10.81 -8.59 33.67
N PRO A 328 11.08 -7.52 34.46
CA PRO A 328 10.59 -7.46 35.82
C PRO A 328 9.10 -7.09 35.81
N PRO A 329 8.18 -8.03 36.05
CA PRO A 329 6.77 -7.69 36.19
C PRO A 329 6.60 -6.75 37.38
N GLY A 330 6.09 -5.54 37.13
CA GLY A 330 5.81 -4.55 38.18
C GLY A 330 6.88 -3.43 38.37
N GLU A 331 8.08 -3.55 37.83
CA GLU A 331 9.13 -2.52 38.02
C GLU A 331 9.13 -1.39 36.95
N GLY A 332 8.33 -1.52 35.91
CA GLY A 332 8.10 -0.45 34.93
C GLY A 332 9.16 -0.30 33.85
N VAL A 333 10.29 -1.00 33.92
CA VAL A 333 11.35 -0.95 32.90
C VAL A 333 11.80 -2.35 32.52
N GLY A 334 11.71 -2.69 31.23
CA GLY A 334 12.26 -3.91 30.66
C GLY A 334 13.50 -3.61 29.82
N VAL A 335 14.41 -4.57 29.76
CA VAL A 335 15.65 -4.48 28.98
C VAL A 335 15.86 -5.77 28.19
N VAL A 336 16.14 -5.63 26.89
CA VAL A 336 16.55 -6.74 26.03
C VAL A 336 17.84 -6.35 25.34
N ARG A 337 18.81 -7.26 25.33
CA ARG A 337 20.06 -7.10 24.61
C ARG A 337 20.29 -8.23 23.64
N LEU A 338 20.61 -7.88 22.40
CA LEU A 338 20.97 -8.79 21.33
C LEU A 338 22.46 -8.61 21.00
N SER A 339 23.11 -9.63 20.49
CA SER A 339 24.42 -9.49 19.84
C SER A 339 24.23 -9.18 18.37
N GLY A 340 25.23 -8.56 17.78
CA GLY A 340 25.33 -8.38 16.32
C GLY A 340 24.93 -6.98 15.84
N GLN A 341 25.50 -6.63 14.70
CA GLN A 341 25.28 -5.36 14.00
C GLN A 341 24.45 -5.59 12.73
N GLY A 342 23.85 -4.52 12.19
CA GLY A 342 23.08 -4.56 10.95
C GLY A 342 21.66 -5.07 11.09
N TYR A 343 21.15 -5.14 12.33
CA TYR A 343 19.77 -5.47 12.64
C TYR A 343 19.09 -4.36 13.43
N ARG A 344 17.81 -4.23 13.19
CA ARG A 344 16.89 -3.51 14.06
C ARG A 344 16.07 -4.52 14.85
N ALA A 345 15.81 -4.21 16.10
CA ALA A 345 15.00 -5.05 16.95
C ALA A 345 13.86 -4.23 17.57
N GLN A 346 12.66 -4.73 17.44
CA GLN A 346 11.47 -4.19 18.09
C GLN A 346 11.03 -5.16 19.18
N VAL A 347 10.61 -4.61 20.30
CA VAL A 347 10.07 -5.38 21.42
C VAL A 347 8.55 -5.19 21.44
N TRP A 348 7.84 -6.30 21.40
CA TRP A 348 6.39 -6.34 21.38
C TRP A 348 5.86 -7.17 22.53
N LEU A 349 4.84 -6.64 23.19
CA LEU A 349 4.06 -7.34 24.23
C LEU A 349 2.78 -7.86 23.61
N CYS A 350 2.57 -9.17 23.68
CA CYS A 350 1.44 -9.85 23.09
C CYS A 350 0.64 -10.65 24.14
N GLN A 351 -0.70 -10.60 24.05
CA GLN A 351 -1.65 -11.47 24.73
C GLN A 351 -2.75 -11.84 23.72
N ARG A 352 -3.89 -11.18 23.72
CA ARG A 352 -4.92 -11.27 22.69
C ARG A 352 -4.63 -10.36 21.50
N GLY A 353 -3.79 -9.37 21.69
CA GLY A 353 -3.26 -8.42 20.72
C GLY A 353 -1.82 -8.07 21.06
N CYS A 354 -1.09 -7.41 20.16
CA CYS A 354 0.29 -7.00 20.39
C CYS A 354 0.43 -5.48 20.40
N ARG A 355 1.28 -4.94 21.30
CA ARG A 355 1.68 -3.54 21.30
C ARG A 355 3.20 -3.42 21.35
N ARG A 356 3.76 -2.45 20.65
CA ARG A 356 5.19 -2.19 20.69
C ARG A 356 5.54 -1.51 22.00
N LEU A 357 6.58 -2.02 22.65
CA LEU A 357 7.11 -1.46 23.89
C LEU A 357 8.38 -0.63 23.65
N GLY A 358 9.21 -1.06 22.70
CA GLY A 358 10.45 -0.35 22.43
C GLY A 358 11.12 -0.86 21.14
N TRP A 359 12.17 -0.16 20.73
CA TRP A 359 13.02 -0.59 19.66
C TRP A 359 14.40 0.06 19.66
N GLU A 360 15.36 -0.61 19.01
CA GLU A 360 16.73 -0.15 18.88
C GLU A 360 17.17 -0.23 17.42
N TRP A 361 17.99 0.71 17.02
CA TRP A 361 18.49 0.81 15.67
C TRP A 361 19.77 -0.01 15.43
N ASP A 362 20.58 -0.15 16.46
CA ASP A 362 21.82 -0.89 16.46
C ASP A 362 21.71 -2.05 17.45
N GLY A 363 21.88 -3.28 16.98
CA GLY A 363 21.73 -4.49 17.80
C GLY A 363 22.72 -4.61 18.96
N GLU A 364 23.75 -3.78 19.03
CA GLU A 364 24.70 -3.79 20.14
C GLU A 364 24.20 -3.09 21.40
N LYS A 365 23.29 -2.13 21.25
CA LYS A 365 22.73 -1.41 22.39
C LYS A 365 21.57 -2.17 23.01
N PRO A 366 21.44 -2.11 24.35
CA PRO A 366 20.26 -2.67 25.01
C PRO A 366 19.00 -1.87 24.62
N ILE A 367 17.95 -2.58 24.29
CA ILE A 367 16.64 -2.00 24.08
C ILE A 367 15.98 -1.84 25.44
N VAL A 368 15.82 -0.60 25.86
CA VAL A 368 15.14 -0.24 27.09
C VAL A 368 13.73 0.20 26.77
N PHE A 369 12.74 -0.36 27.44
CA PHE A 369 11.33 -0.05 27.19
C PHE A 369 10.53 0.07 28.47
N ALA A 370 9.51 0.91 28.43
CA ALA A 370 8.55 0.99 29.53
C ALA A 370 7.69 -0.29 29.57
N PHE A 371 7.76 -1.01 30.66
CA PHE A 371 6.92 -2.17 30.92
C PHE A 371 5.66 -1.70 31.66
N PRO A 372 4.46 -2.08 31.18
CA PRO A 372 3.23 -1.65 31.83
C PRO A 372 3.13 -2.20 33.26
N LYS A 373 2.92 -1.31 34.22
CA LYS A 373 2.81 -1.68 35.64
C LYS A 373 1.51 -2.43 35.93
N ASP A 374 0.43 -2.07 35.22
CA ASP A 374 -0.92 -2.58 35.50
C ASP A 374 -1.36 -3.60 34.42
N LEU A 375 -0.56 -4.64 34.24
CA LEU A 375 -0.97 -5.73 33.37
C LEU A 375 -1.98 -6.64 34.11
N PRO A 376 -3.13 -6.94 33.52
CA PRO A 376 -4.05 -7.93 34.08
C PRO A 376 -3.35 -9.28 34.28
N PRO A 377 -3.73 -10.06 35.31
CA PRO A 377 -3.22 -11.40 35.48
C PRO A 377 -3.42 -12.26 34.22
N GLY A 378 -2.42 -13.04 33.86
CA GLY A 378 -2.50 -13.89 32.68
C GLY A 378 -1.15 -14.19 32.02
N ARG A 379 -1.21 -14.98 30.96
CA ARG A 379 -0.03 -15.34 30.18
C ARG A 379 0.20 -14.32 29.07
N TYR A 380 1.44 -13.91 28.93
CA TYR A 380 1.92 -12.94 27.97
C TYR A 380 3.14 -13.47 27.25
N GLU A 381 3.41 -12.90 26.09
CA GLU A 381 4.61 -13.15 25.30
C GLU A 381 5.31 -11.83 24.98
N LEU A 382 6.61 -11.75 25.27
CA LEU A 382 7.46 -10.72 24.72
C LEU A 382 8.07 -11.24 23.43
N ARG A 383 7.70 -10.61 22.31
CA ARG A 383 8.19 -10.98 20.98
C ARG A 383 9.22 -9.97 20.50
N LEU A 384 10.36 -10.47 20.04
CA LEU A 384 11.37 -9.66 19.36
C LEU A 384 11.20 -9.82 17.87
N VAL A 385 10.91 -8.71 17.20
CA VAL A 385 10.80 -8.65 15.74
C VAL A 385 12.09 -8.04 15.20
N LEU A 386 12.83 -8.83 14.43
CA LEU A 386 14.10 -8.44 13.83
C LEU A 386 13.92 -8.14 12.35
N PHE A 387 14.57 -7.11 11.88
CA PHE A 387 14.75 -6.86 10.45
C PHE A 387 16.12 -6.25 10.16
N SER A 388 16.58 -6.42 8.95
CA SER A 388 17.90 -6.01 8.49
C SER A 388 17.78 -5.38 7.11
N GLN A 389 18.71 -4.49 6.77
CA GLN A 389 18.88 -3.98 5.41
C GLN A 389 19.25 -5.08 4.41
N HIS A 390 19.76 -6.21 4.88
CA HIS A 390 20.18 -7.30 4.02
C HIS A 390 19.07 -8.37 3.93
N ARG A 391 18.52 -8.56 2.74
CA ARG A 391 17.39 -9.48 2.51
C ARG A 391 17.71 -10.95 2.88
N LEU A 392 18.95 -11.37 2.69
CA LEU A 392 19.42 -12.74 2.99
C LEU A 392 19.83 -12.91 4.45
N ALA A 393 19.77 -11.84 5.26
CA ALA A 393 20.11 -11.93 6.68
C ALA A 393 19.15 -12.87 7.41
N LYS A 394 19.68 -13.79 8.19
CA LYS A 394 18.86 -14.67 9.05
C LYS A 394 18.23 -13.85 10.17
N LYS A 395 16.92 -13.98 10.35
CA LYS A 395 16.14 -13.24 11.35
C LYS A 395 15.52 -14.24 12.33
N PRO A 396 16.28 -14.69 13.37
CA PRO A 396 15.76 -15.62 14.35
C PRO A 396 14.56 -15.00 15.09
N ARG A 397 13.59 -15.83 15.44
CA ARG A 397 12.43 -15.41 16.23
C ARG A 397 12.73 -15.65 17.70
N TYR A 398 12.53 -14.63 18.50
CA TYR A 398 12.62 -14.73 19.94
C TYR A 398 11.23 -14.47 20.53
N VAL A 399 10.70 -15.48 21.21
CA VAL A 399 9.44 -15.41 21.95
C VAL A 399 9.75 -15.76 23.40
N LEU A 400 9.53 -14.85 24.30
CA LEU A 400 9.79 -14.98 25.74
C LEU A 400 8.45 -15.00 26.47
N PRO A 401 7.92 -16.18 26.82
CA PRO A 401 6.67 -16.27 27.55
C PRO A 401 6.91 -15.86 29.03
N PHE A 402 5.96 -15.16 29.60
CA PHE A 402 5.92 -14.86 31.03
C PHE A 402 4.49 -14.81 31.54
N GLU A 403 4.32 -14.91 32.85
CA GLU A 403 3.02 -14.91 33.50
C GLU A 403 2.94 -13.78 34.54
N VAL A 404 1.89 -12.99 34.44
CA VAL A 404 1.54 -12.01 35.48
C VAL A 404 0.63 -12.71 36.47
N LYS A 405 1.08 -12.86 37.70
CA LYS A 405 0.30 -13.45 38.79
C LYS A 405 -0.74 -12.46 39.33
N PRO A 406 -1.87 -12.93 39.86
CA PRO A 406 -2.86 -12.07 40.49
C PRO A 406 -2.35 -11.32 41.71
#